data_f398baa1c70949b857ae84354449d378
#
_entry.id   f398baa1c70949b857ae84354449d378
#
_cell.length_a   1.000
_cell.length_b   1.000
_cell.length_c   1.000
_cell.angle_alpha   90.00
_cell.angle_beta   90.00
_cell.angle_gamma   90.00
#
_symmetry.space_group_name_H-M   'P 1'
#
loop_
_entity.id
_entity.type
_entity.pdbx_description
1 polymer ?
#
loop_
_entity_poly.entity_id
_entity_poly.type
_entity_poly.pdbx_seq_one_letter_code
_entity_poly.pdbx_strand_id
1 'polypeptide(L)'
;MKAVNYIVVVLGLVLFASCKKEDPLADVDNIQGLGGDTWAHGPIDKWIYDNLTVPYNIAVKYKWDQSEIALNRTVVPVREEQVIPVLGAIKKAWIDVYEAEAGNLFVKRYTPKFFVLEGSGSYNPDGTATLGTAEGGRKVVLYQLNYFRTKDMAGYRPSDSLVIREVLHTIHHEFGHILHQTVMYPLEYKRISIGLYTANWNNVSRTAALQDGFITPYSMSKPDEDFVEMIATMLTEGKAGFDRIVNSISGTSPNGTTAAEAKSRLRQKEDLVVDYFNKVWKINFYSLQRRTRTAVEALIQ
;
A
#
# COMPACT_ATOMS: atom_id res chain seq x y z
N MET A 1 -47.46 8.54 58.55
CA MET A 1 -46.13 9.14 58.33
C MET A 1 -44.95 8.30 58.85
N LYS A 2 -45.03 7.64 60.04
CA LYS A 2 -43.88 6.83 60.51
C LYS A 2 -43.54 5.58 59.68
N ALA A 3 -44.51 4.88 59.09
CA ALA A 3 -44.31 3.71 58.24
C ALA A 3 -43.61 4.03 56.91
N VAL A 4 -43.89 5.17 56.31
CA VAL A 4 -43.27 5.60 55.03
C VAL A 4 -41.76 5.89 55.24
N ASN A 5 -41.41 6.46 56.38
CA ASN A 5 -40.00 6.75 56.69
C ASN A 5 -39.17 5.45 56.88
N TYR A 6 -39.75 4.40 57.45
CA TYR A 6 -39.08 3.09 57.57
C TYR A 6 -38.89 2.40 56.22
N ILE A 7 -39.85 2.51 55.30
CA ILE A 7 -39.75 1.95 53.95
C ILE A 7 -38.65 2.67 53.14
N VAL A 8 -38.52 3.98 53.23
CA VAL A 8 -37.48 4.77 52.56
C VAL A 8 -36.11 4.43 53.10
N VAL A 9 -35.95 4.24 54.41
CA VAL A 9 -34.67 3.85 55.04
C VAL A 9 -34.29 2.42 54.69
N VAL A 10 -35.22 1.48 54.60
CA VAL A 10 -34.93 0.10 54.19
C VAL A 10 -34.60 0.04 52.71
N LEU A 11 -35.29 0.80 51.87
CA LEU A 11 -34.98 0.90 50.43
C LEU A 11 -33.58 1.52 50.18
N GLY A 12 -33.20 2.51 50.96
CA GLY A 12 -31.87 3.13 50.93
C GLY A 12 -30.76 2.17 51.33
N LEU A 13 -30.98 1.33 52.34
CA LEU A 13 -30.01 0.31 52.82
C LEU A 13 -29.81 -0.80 51.79
N VAL A 14 -30.85 -1.19 51.03
CA VAL A 14 -30.76 -2.24 49.98
C VAL A 14 -29.96 -1.74 48.78
N LEU A 15 -29.99 -0.43 48.49
CA LEU A 15 -29.21 0.14 47.40
C LEU A 15 -27.69 0.18 47.66
N PHE A 16 -27.26 0.20 48.91
CA PHE A 16 -25.84 0.14 49.28
C PHE A 16 -25.27 -1.29 49.37
N ALA A 17 -26.11 -2.33 49.38
CA ALA A 17 -25.67 -3.72 49.41
C ALA A 17 -25.36 -4.34 48.02
N SER A 18 -25.54 -3.55 46.94
CA SER A 18 -25.42 -4.06 45.56
C SER A 18 -24.03 -3.93 44.94
N CYS A 19 -23.03 -3.41 45.66
CA CYS A 19 -21.65 -3.49 45.20
C CYS A 19 -20.99 -4.77 45.71
N LYS A 20 -21.19 -5.89 45.01
CA LYS A 20 -20.21 -6.98 45.11
C LYS A 20 -18.91 -6.46 44.53
N LYS A 21 -17.87 -6.45 45.34
CA LYS A 21 -16.51 -6.31 44.83
C LYS A 21 -16.29 -7.47 43.88
N GLU A 22 -16.12 -7.19 42.61
CA GLU A 22 -15.75 -8.23 41.65
C GLU A 22 -14.45 -8.90 42.17
N ASP A 23 -14.42 -10.22 42.15
CA ASP A 23 -13.20 -10.94 42.43
C ASP A 23 -12.10 -10.41 41.50
N PRO A 24 -10.88 -10.20 42.01
CA PRO A 24 -9.79 -9.80 41.12
C PRO A 24 -9.74 -10.81 39.97
N LEU A 25 -9.76 -10.32 38.75
CA LEU A 25 -9.55 -11.17 37.58
C LEU A 25 -8.30 -12.00 37.84
N ALA A 26 -8.42 -13.33 37.68
CA ALA A 26 -7.27 -14.21 37.79
C ALA A 26 -6.17 -13.63 36.90
N ASP A 27 -4.95 -13.64 37.40
CA ASP A 27 -3.77 -13.21 36.61
C ASP A 27 -3.70 -14.12 35.39
N VAL A 28 -4.20 -13.63 34.29
CA VAL A 28 -4.31 -14.41 33.04
C VAL A 28 -3.06 -14.12 32.23
N ASP A 29 -1.96 -14.75 32.63
CA ASP A 29 -0.67 -14.64 31.95
C ASP A 29 -0.76 -15.08 30.47
N ASN A 30 -1.81 -15.80 30.07
CA ASN A 30 -1.96 -16.30 28.72
C ASN A 30 -3.42 -16.65 28.40
N ILE A 31 -4.16 -15.75 27.79
CA ILE A 31 -5.45 -16.12 27.20
C ILE A 31 -5.15 -16.72 25.82
N GLN A 32 -5.38 -18.01 25.66
CA GLN A 32 -5.15 -18.73 24.42
C GLN A 32 -5.95 -18.07 23.30
N GLY A 33 -5.24 -17.58 22.26
CA GLY A 33 -5.84 -16.86 21.13
C GLY A 33 -5.96 -15.33 21.26
N LEU A 34 -5.59 -14.75 22.42
CA LEU A 34 -5.43 -13.31 22.59
C LEU A 34 -3.93 -12.98 22.64
N GLY A 35 -3.44 -12.23 21.69
CA GLY A 35 -2.05 -11.77 21.67
C GLY A 35 -1.20 -12.21 20.48
N GLY A 36 -1.79 -12.95 19.51
CA GLY A 36 -1.10 -13.46 18.33
C GLY A 36 -0.14 -14.63 18.63
N ASP A 37 0.34 -15.26 17.57
CA ASP A 37 1.29 -16.35 17.69
C ASP A 37 2.66 -15.83 18.13
N THR A 38 3.24 -16.49 19.15
CA THR A 38 4.61 -16.23 19.59
C THR A 38 5.56 -17.26 18.97
N TRP A 39 6.73 -16.82 18.53
CA TRP A 39 7.78 -17.71 18.04
C TRP A 39 9.15 -17.27 18.55
N ALA A 40 10.12 -18.19 18.53
CA ALA A 40 11.50 -17.85 18.84
C ALA A 40 12.07 -16.94 17.76
N HIS A 41 12.60 -15.78 18.13
CA HIS A 41 13.23 -14.85 17.21
C HIS A 41 14.49 -15.47 16.60
N GLY A 42 14.59 -15.38 15.26
CA GLY A 42 15.67 -15.89 14.46
C GLY A 42 16.43 -14.80 13.68
N PRO A 43 17.31 -15.22 12.74
CA PRO A 43 18.08 -14.27 11.92
C PRO A 43 17.21 -13.30 11.10
N ILE A 44 16.05 -13.76 10.64
CA ILE A 44 15.08 -12.92 9.88
C ILE A 44 14.55 -11.81 10.77
N ASP A 45 14.12 -12.15 12.01
CA ASP A 45 13.58 -11.17 12.97
C ASP A 45 14.66 -10.14 13.33
N LYS A 46 15.91 -10.59 13.51
CA LYS A 46 17.02 -9.68 13.76
C LYS A 46 17.26 -8.74 12.58
N TRP A 47 17.22 -9.25 11.35
CA TRP A 47 17.38 -8.42 10.16
C TRP A 47 16.27 -7.36 10.07
N ILE A 48 15.01 -7.76 10.28
CA ILE A 48 13.86 -6.84 10.31
C ILE A 48 14.05 -5.77 11.38
N TYR A 49 14.43 -6.18 12.58
CA TYR A 49 14.67 -5.27 13.70
C TYR A 49 15.73 -4.22 13.36
N ASP A 50 16.90 -4.66 12.87
CA ASP A 50 18.03 -3.78 12.58
C ASP A 50 17.78 -2.86 11.39
N ASN A 51 17.06 -3.32 10.35
CA ASN A 51 16.92 -2.61 9.09
C ASN A 51 15.59 -1.83 8.94
N LEU A 52 14.55 -2.20 9.67
CA LEU A 52 13.21 -1.63 9.53
C LEU A 52 12.64 -1.12 10.84
N THR A 53 12.73 -1.89 11.92
CA THR A 53 12.11 -1.52 13.20
C THR A 53 12.86 -0.39 13.88
N VAL A 54 14.15 -0.54 14.14
CA VAL A 54 14.95 0.48 14.81
C VAL A 54 15.02 1.80 14.00
N PRO A 55 15.38 1.76 12.69
CA PRO A 55 15.53 3.00 11.93
C PRO A 55 14.21 3.69 11.58
N TYR A 56 13.10 2.96 11.36
CA TYR A 56 11.87 3.52 10.80
C TYR A 56 10.59 3.22 11.59
N ASN A 57 10.68 2.46 12.67
CA ASN A 57 9.55 1.98 13.46
C ASN A 57 8.53 1.21 12.58
N ILE A 58 9.06 0.32 11.74
CA ILE A 58 8.27 -0.55 10.86
C ILE A 58 8.30 -1.96 11.41
N ALA A 59 7.12 -2.54 11.67
CA ALA A 59 6.93 -3.93 12.00
C ALA A 59 6.61 -4.74 10.74
N VAL A 60 7.07 -6.00 10.69
CA VAL A 60 6.80 -6.90 9.58
C VAL A 60 6.29 -8.23 10.12
N LYS A 61 5.17 -8.70 9.59
CA LYS A 61 4.63 -10.02 9.82
C LYS A 61 4.81 -10.88 8.58
N TYR A 62 5.58 -11.94 8.71
CA TYR A 62 5.88 -12.87 7.63
C TYR A 62 5.45 -14.32 7.95
N LYS A 63 5.21 -14.61 9.23
CA LYS A 63 4.58 -15.86 9.66
C LYS A 63 3.07 -15.75 9.58
N TRP A 64 2.43 -16.87 9.28
CA TRP A 64 0.98 -16.92 9.15
C TRP A 64 0.27 -16.37 10.38
N ASP A 65 -0.66 -15.47 10.15
CA ASP A 65 -1.61 -14.99 11.15
C ASP A 65 -2.94 -14.69 10.48
N GLN A 66 -3.93 -15.53 10.77
CA GLN A 66 -5.24 -15.39 10.16
C GLN A 66 -5.95 -14.08 10.50
N SER A 67 -5.62 -13.45 11.62
CA SER A 67 -6.22 -12.16 12.01
C SER A 67 -5.80 -11.00 11.10
N GLU A 68 -4.68 -11.15 10.40
CA GLU A 68 -4.15 -10.13 9.49
C GLU A 68 -4.71 -10.23 8.07
N ILE A 69 -5.39 -11.35 7.75
CA ILE A 69 -5.93 -11.63 6.42
C ILE A 69 -7.45 -11.62 6.48
N ALA A 70 -8.07 -10.98 5.49
CA ALA A 70 -9.53 -10.97 5.38
C ALA A 70 -10.06 -12.42 5.26
N LEU A 71 -11.10 -12.77 6.03
CA LEU A 71 -11.65 -14.12 6.15
C LEU A 71 -12.10 -14.74 4.81
N ASN A 72 -12.39 -13.91 3.81
CA ASN A 72 -12.79 -14.34 2.46
C ASN A 72 -11.60 -14.54 1.52
N ARG A 73 -10.35 -14.46 2.01
CA ARG A 73 -9.13 -14.66 1.23
C ARG A 73 -8.48 -15.99 1.55
N THR A 74 -8.11 -16.70 0.50
CA THR A 74 -7.31 -17.93 0.61
C THR A 74 -5.93 -17.65 0.05
N VAL A 75 -4.96 -17.47 0.95
CA VAL A 75 -3.57 -17.17 0.60
C VAL A 75 -2.64 -18.13 1.36
N VAL A 76 -1.40 -18.25 0.90
CA VAL A 76 -0.36 -19.00 1.60
C VAL A 76 0.72 -18.04 2.09
N PRO A 77 1.36 -18.31 3.23
CA PRO A 77 2.41 -17.45 3.77
C PRO A 77 3.61 -17.36 2.83
N VAL A 78 4.36 -16.27 2.96
CA VAL A 78 5.64 -16.12 2.30
C VAL A 78 6.64 -17.16 2.84
N ARG A 79 7.46 -17.73 1.96
CA ARG A 79 8.55 -18.61 2.37
C ARG A 79 9.65 -17.80 3.08
N GLU A 80 10.20 -18.33 4.16
CA GLU A 80 11.18 -17.62 4.98
C GLU A 80 12.40 -17.15 4.17
N GLU A 81 12.87 -17.95 3.20
CA GLU A 81 13.98 -17.57 2.32
C GLU A 81 13.69 -16.37 1.41
N GLN A 82 12.42 -16.01 1.22
CA GLN A 82 12.00 -14.85 0.42
C GLN A 82 11.92 -13.55 1.22
N VAL A 83 11.81 -13.63 2.54
CA VAL A 83 11.53 -12.46 3.40
C VAL A 83 12.62 -11.39 3.27
N ILE A 84 13.88 -11.75 3.51
CA ILE A 84 14.99 -10.79 3.44
C ILE A 84 15.20 -10.24 2.03
N PRO A 85 15.22 -11.05 0.95
CA PRO A 85 15.30 -10.54 -0.41
C PRO A 85 14.21 -9.55 -0.78
N VAL A 86 12.95 -9.84 -0.44
CA VAL A 86 11.81 -8.95 -0.70
C VAL A 86 11.97 -7.64 0.07
N LEU A 87 12.18 -7.72 1.38
CA LEU A 87 12.30 -6.52 2.22
C LEU A 87 13.53 -5.69 1.87
N GLY A 88 14.64 -6.33 1.49
CA GLY A 88 15.84 -5.65 1.01
C GLY A 88 15.59 -4.89 -0.29
N ALA A 89 14.85 -5.47 -1.22
CA ALA A 89 14.46 -4.82 -2.47
C ALA A 89 13.52 -3.63 -2.22
N ILE A 90 12.51 -3.81 -1.36
CA ILE A 90 11.60 -2.74 -0.94
C ILE A 90 12.37 -1.60 -0.27
N LYS A 91 13.25 -1.93 0.68
CA LYS A 91 14.09 -0.92 1.34
C LYS A 91 14.88 -0.12 0.31
N LYS A 92 15.59 -0.79 -0.59
CA LYS A 92 16.46 -0.16 -1.60
C LYS A 92 15.70 0.69 -2.60
N ALA A 93 14.56 0.19 -3.12
CA ALA A 93 13.85 0.86 -4.22
C ALA A 93 12.73 1.80 -3.76
N TRP A 94 12.43 1.82 -2.47
CA TRP A 94 11.39 2.68 -1.90
C TRP A 94 11.92 3.49 -0.70
N ILE A 95 12.29 2.87 0.42
CA ILE A 95 12.67 3.59 1.64
C ILE A 95 13.90 4.46 1.39
N ASP A 96 14.99 3.87 0.89
CA ASP A 96 16.28 4.57 0.73
C ASP A 96 16.19 5.70 -0.30
N VAL A 97 15.36 5.55 -1.34
CA VAL A 97 15.18 6.60 -2.35
C VAL A 97 14.39 7.79 -1.81
N TYR A 98 13.34 7.54 -1.00
CA TYR A 98 12.61 8.62 -0.34
C TYR A 98 13.44 9.28 0.77
N GLU A 99 14.23 8.51 1.51
CA GLU A 99 15.14 9.06 2.53
C GLU A 99 16.19 9.98 1.90
N ALA A 100 16.72 9.58 0.74
CA ALA A 100 17.70 10.40 0.01
C ALA A 100 17.11 11.71 -0.54
N GLU A 101 15.81 11.77 -0.82
CA GLU A 101 15.16 12.98 -1.37
C GLU A 101 14.47 13.84 -0.30
N ALA A 102 13.93 13.23 0.75
CA ALA A 102 13.11 13.94 1.74
C ALA A 102 13.66 13.84 3.18
N GLY A 103 14.69 13.04 3.37
CA GLY A 103 15.32 12.84 4.68
C GLY A 103 14.63 11.81 5.57
N ASN A 104 15.35 11.35 6.59
CA ASN A 104 14.93 10.29 7.50
C ASN A 104 13.62 10.60 8.25
N LEU A 105 13.42 11.87 8.66
CA LEU A 105 12.20 12.27 9.37
C LEU A 105 10.94 12.13 8.53
N PHE A 106 11.03 12.40 7.22
CA PHE A 106 9.92 12.19 6.30
C PHE A 106 9.53 10.71 6.25
N VAL A 107 10.51 9.83 6.04
CA VAL A 107 10.29 8.38 6.00
C VAL A 107 9.72 7.89 7.33
N LYS A 108 10.33 8.26 8.47
CA LYS A 108 9.82 7.88 9.79
C LYS A 108 8.38 8.32 10.04
N ARG A 109 7.98 9.47 9.50
CA ARG A 109 6.65 10.03 9.75
C ARG A 109 5.57 9.40 8.88
N TYR A 110 5.85 9.19 7.59
CA TYR A 110 4.81 8.92 6.59
C TYR A 110 4.78 7.47 6.10
N THR A 111 5.83 6.67 6.29
CA THR A 111 5.76 5.25 5.89
C THR A 111 4.71 4.49 6.71
N PRO A 112 4.02 3.52 6.11
CA PRO A 112 3.19 2.58 6.85
C PRO A 112 4.03 1.86 7.91
N LYS A 113 3.42 1.57 9.06
CA LYS A 113 4.14 1.03 10.22
C LYS A 113 4.05 -0.49 10.33
N PHE A 114 3.26 -1.10 9.47
CA PHE A 114 3.05 -2.54 9.53
C PHE A 114 2.96 -3.15 8.13
N PHE A 115 3.79 -4.14 7.87
CA PHE A 115 3.77 -4.94 6.65
C PHE A 115 3.37 -6.38 6.96
N VAL A 116 2.48 -6.94 6.13
CA VAL A 116 2.13 -8.36 6.13
C VAL A 116 2.58 -8.94 4.79
N LEU A 117 3.33 -10.03 4.83
CA LEU A 117 3.94 -10.64 3.66
C LEU A 117 3.25 -11.96 3.34
N GLU A 118 2.61 -12.03 2.16
CA GLU A 118 1.91 -13.20 1.67
C GLU A 118 2.59 -13.81 0.45
N GLY A 119 2.68 -15.13 0.42
CA GLY A 119 3.42 -15.84 -0.61
C GLY A 119 2.69 -16.03 -1.91
N SER A 120 1.35 -16.20 -1.86
CA SER A 120 0.52 -16.38 -3.05
C SER A 120 -0.20 -15.10 -3.47
N GLY A 121 -0.79 -15.13 -4.67
CA GLY A 121 -1.75 -14.10 -5.11
C GLY A 121 -3.03 -14.15 -4.29
N SER A 122 -3.70 -13.01 -4.19
CA SER A 122 -5.05 -12.88 -3.65
C SER A 122 -5.99 -12.52 -4.80
N TYR A 123 -6.97 -13.37 -5.08
CA TYR A 123 -7.88 -13.22 -6.21
C TYR A 123 -9.27 -12.82 -5.75
N ASN A 124 -9.87 -11.89 -6.47
CA ASN A 124 -11.27 -11.50 -6.28
C ASN A 124 -12.21 -12.49 -7.00
N PRO A 125 -13.52 -12.55 -6.65
CA PRO A 125 -14.47 -13.42 -7.33
C PRO A 125 -14.61 -13.15 -8.84
N ASP A 126 -14.28 -11.95 -9.30
CA ASP A 126 -14.29 -11.56 -10.72
C ASP A 126 -12.99 -11.95 -11.46
N GLY A 127 -12.05 -12.65 -10.78
CA GLY A 127 -10.78 -13.12 -11.34
C GLY A 127 -9.66 -12.06 -11.33
N THR A 128 -9.92 -10.84 -10.88
CA THR A 128 -8.86 -9.85 -10.73
C THR A 128 -7.94 -10.20 -9.57
N ALA A 129 -6.64 -9.96 -9.74
CA ALA A 129 -5.65 -10.15 -8.68
C ALA A 129 -5.53 -8.87 -7.83
N THR A 130 -5.55 -9.04 -6.52
CA THR A 130 -5.13 -8.01 -5.57
C THR A 130 -3.63 -8.19 -5.34
N LEU A 131 -2.83 -7.19 -5.71
CA LEU A 131 -1.37 -7.22 -5.58
C LEU A 131 -0.89 -6.69 -4.22
N GLY A 132 -1.69 -5.84 -3.62
CA GLY A 132 -1.50 -5.31 -2.28
C GLY A 132 -2.77 -4.63 -1.78
N THR A 133 -2.80 -4.33 -0.50
CA THR A 133 -3.85 -3.53 0.12
C THR A 133 -3.23 -2.65 1.20
N ALA A 134 -3.68 -1.39 1.29
CA ALA A 134 -3.38 -0.55 2.44
C ALA A 134 -4.64 -0.32 3.28
N GLU A 135 -4.52 -0.55 4.58
CA GLU A 135 -5.59 -0.31 5.53
C GLU A 135 -5.31 0.96 6.33
N GLY A 136 -6.03 2.03 6.00
CA GLY A 136 -5.96 3.31 6.71
C GLY A 136 -4.58 3.96 6.77
N GLY A 137 -3.70 3.70 5.78
CA GLY A 137 -2.35 4.24 5.74
C GLY A 137 -1.40 3.68 6.79
N ARG A 138 -1.79 2.61 7.51
CA ARG A 138 -0.99 2.05 8.61
C ARG A 138 -0.41 0.69 8.30
N LYS A 139 -1.17 -0.16 7.59
CA LYS A 139 -0.82 -1.54 7.26
C LYS A 139 -0.81 -1.70 5.74
N VAL A 140 0.20 -2.38 5.23
CA VAL A 140 0.29 -2.82 3.83
C VAL A 140 0.44 -4.32 3.80
N VAL A 141 -0.43 -5.00 3.07
CA VAL A 141 -0.32 -6.43 2.78
C VAL A 141 0.23 -6.58 1.36
N LEU A 142 1.28 -7.36 1.20
CA LEU A 142 1.91 -7.65 -0.09
C LEU A 142 1.70 -9.12 -0.45
N TYR A 143 1.25 -9.36 -1.67
CA TYR A 143 0.96 -10.70 -2.18
C TYR A 143 2.00 -11.18 -3.21
N GLN A 144 1.95 -12.46 -3.61
CA GLN A 144 2.77 -13.11 -4.64
C GLN A 144 4.27 -13.20 -4.33
N LEU A 145 4.68 -13.02 -3.09
CA LEU A 145 6.09 -12.88 -2.74
C LEU A 145 6.90 -14.18 -2.90
N ASN A 146 6.26 -15.36 -3.00
CA ASN A 146 6.95 -16.61 -3.31
C ASN A 146 7.46 -16.67 -4.76
N TYR A 147 6.99 -15.78 -5.61
CA TYR A 147 7.44 -15.64 -7.01
C TYR A 147 8.43 -14.49 -7.20
N PHE A 148 8.70 -13.72 -6.14
CA PHE A 148 9.65 -12.61 -6.18
C PHE A 148 11.08 -13.14 -6.31
N ARG A 149 11.77 -12.73 -7.37
CA ARG A 149 13.14 -13.17 -7.64
C ARG A 149 13.93 -12.08 -8.34
N THR A 150 14.96 -11.55 -7.67
CA THR A 150 15.88 -10.56 -8.25
C THR A 150 16.95 -11.24 -9.11
N LYS A 151 17.63 -10.46 -9.95
CA LYS A 151 18.69 -10.97 -10.84
C LYS A 151 19.82 -11.71 -10.11
N ASP A 152 20.08 -11.36 -8.86
CA ASP A 152 21.14 -11.96 -8.04
C ASP A 152 20.70 -13.27 -7.36
N MET A 153 19.42 -13.65 -7.50
CA MET A 153 18.88 -14.88 -6.91
C MET A 153 18.96 -16.04 -7.90
N ALA A 154 19.26 -17.23 -7.38
CA ALA A 154 19.31 -18.45 -8.18
C ALA A 154 17.98 -18.70 -8.92
N GLY A 155 18.07 -19.06 -10.19
CA GLY A 155 16.90 -19.35 -11.03
C GLY A 155 16.14 -18.13 -11.51
N TYR A 156 16.69 -16.92 -11.39
CA TYR A 156 16.11 -15.70 -11.99
C TYR A 156 15.91 -15.87 -13.50
N ARG A 157 14.80 -15.37 -13.98
CA ARG A 157 14.45 -15.29 -15.41
C ARG A 157 14.01 -13.86 -15.73
N PRO A 158 14.18 -13.34 -16.95
CA PRO A 158 13.71 -12.00 -17.33
C PRO A 158 12.23 -11.75 -17.03
N SER A 159 11.39 -12.80 -17.12
CA SER A 159 9.96 -12.73 -16.76
C SER A 159 9.71 -12.41 -15.29
N ASP A 160 10.63 -12.75 -14.38
CA ASP A 160 10.50 -12.48 -12.95
C ASP A 160 10.53 -10.98 -12.65
N SER A 161 11.07 -10.18 -13.59
CA SER A 161 11.03 -8.71 -13.52
C SER A 161 9.62 -8.15 -13.43
N LEU A 162 8.61 -8.87 -13.91
CA LEU A 162 7.20 -8.46 -13.80
C LEU A 162 6.75 -8.43 -12.35
N VAL A 163 7.00 -9.51 -11.60
CA VAL A 163 6.64 -9.59 -10.17
C VAL A 163 7.35 -8.51 -9.36
N ILE A 164 8.64 -8.26 -9.63
CA ILE A 164 9.39 -7.20 -8.96
C ILE A 164 8.75 -5.83 -9.21
N ARG A 165 8.43 -5.53 -10.46
CA ARG A 165 7.78 -4.26 -10.84
C ARG A 165 6.40 -4.12 -10.20
N GLU A 166 5.60 -5.19 -10.17
CA GLU A 166 4.29 -5.20 -9.54
C GLU A 166 4.38 -4.91 -8.04
N VAL A 167 5.28 -5.58 -7.31
CA VAL A 167 5.49 -5.34 -5.87
C VAL A 167 5.93 -3.89 -5.61
N LEU A 168 6.88 -3.39 -6.39
CA LEU A 168 7.36 -2.00 -6.22
C LEU A 168 6.31 -0.97 -6.65
N HIS A 169 5.55 -1.24 -7.72
CA HIS A 169 4.41 -0.42 -8.12
C HIS A 169 3.39 -0.33 -6.99
N THR A 170 3.00 -1.47 -6.43
CA THR A 170 2.06 -1.53 -5.30
C THR A 170 2.53 -0.70 -4.11
N ILE A 171 3.79 -0.82 -3.71
CA ILE A 171 4.33 -0.03 -2.59
C ILE A 171 4.24 1.48 -2.87
N HIS A 172 4.60 1.93 -4.07
CA HIS A 172 4.51 3.35 -4.44
C HIS A 172 3.06 3.83 -4.54
N HIS A 173 2.15 2.99 -5.03
CA HIS A 173 0.72 3.23 -5.08
C HIS A 173 0.13 3.45 -3.69
N GLU A 174 0.35 2.51 -2.78
CA GLU A 174 -0.15 2.58 -1.41
C GLU A 174 0.47 3.75 -0.63
N PHE A 175 1.75 4.03 -0.86
CA PHE A 175 2.38 5.20 -0.28
C PHE A 175 1.82 6.51 -0.86
N GLY A 176 1.46 6.54 -2.13
CA GLY A 176 0.72 7.63 -2.75
C GLY A 176 -0.59 7.93 -2.03
N HIS A 177 -1.34 6.89 -1.64
CA HIS A 177 -2.56 7.05 -0.84
C HIS A 177 -2.29 7.69 0.53
N ILE A 178 -1.24 7.25 1.23
CA ILE A 178 -0.86 7.84 2.52
C ILE A 178 -0.53 9.33 2.37
N LEU A 179 0.20 9.69 1.34
CA LEU A 179 0.58 11.07 1.09
C LEU A 179 -0.64 11.96 0.80
N HIS A 180 -1.52 11.55 -0.12
CA HIS A 180 -2.68 12.38 -0.46
C HIS A 180 -3.77 12.40 0.61
N GLN A 181 -3.89 11.36 1.44
CA GLN A 181 -4.77 11.37 2.62
C GLN A 181 -4.25 12.29 3.72
N THR A 182 -2.94 12.53 3.76
CA THR A 182 -2.32 13.49 4.69
C THR A 182 -2.48 14.93 4.20
N VAL A 183 -2.16 15.17 2.92
CA VAL A 183 -2.38 16.46 2.25
C VAL A 183 -2.93 16.18 0.85
N MET A 184 -4.17 16.57 0.62
CA MET A 184 -4.87 16.31 -0.63
C MET A 184 -4.18 16.96 -1.83
N TYR A 185 -4.15 16.25 -2.95
CA TYR A 185 -3.68 16.76 -4.23
C TYR A 185 -4.64 17.81 -4.82
N PRO A 186 -4.21 18.64 -5.80
CA PRO A 186 -5.03 19.71 -6.37
C PRO A 186 -6.33 19.20 -6.99
N LEU A 187 -7.44 19.90 -6.77
CA LEU A 187 -8.77 19.55 -7.32
C LEU A 187 -8.79 19.56 -8.87
N GLU A 188 -7.90 20.30 -9.49
CA GLU A 188 -7.71 20.37 -10.94
C GLU A 188 -7.44 18.97 -11.51
N TYR A 189 -6.72 18.12 -10.79
CA TYR A 189 -6.46 16.75 -11.19
C TYR A 189 -7.75 15.95 -11.45
N LYS A 190 -8.73 16.06 -10.53
CA LYS A 190 -10.02 15.36 -10.64
C LYS A 190 -10.83 15.79 -11.87
N ARG A 191 -10.58 17.01 -12.38
CA ARG A 191 -11.32 17.58 -13.52
C ARG A 191 -10.80 17.11 -14.86
N ILE A 192 -9.55 16.66 -14.98
CA ILE A 192 -8.93 16.24 -16.24
C ILE A 192 -9.70 15.10 -16.91
N SER A 193 -10.17 14.14 -16.14
CA SER A 193 -10.85 12.93 -16.66
C SER A 193 -12.30 12.83 -16.18
N ILE A 194 -12.93 13.95 -15.81
CA ILE A 194 -14.32 13.95 -15.37
C ILE A 194 -15.24 13.34 -16.44
N GLY A 195 -16.19 12.50 -16.01
CA GLY A 195 -17.12 11.80 -16.91
C GLY A 195 -16.59 10.52 -17.56
N LEU A 196 -15.29 10.17 -17.33
CA LEU A 196 -14.68 8.95 -17.86
C LEU A 196 -14.38 7.89 -16.79
N TYR A 197 -14.56 8.20 -15.51
CA TYR A 197 -14.44 7.22 -14.43
C TYR A 197 -15.58 6.23 -14.48
N THR A 198 -15.28 4.94 -14.22
CA THR A 198 -16.26 3.84 -14.31
C THR A 198 -16.00 2.76 -13.27
N ALA A 199 -17.08 2.25 -12.67
CA ALA A 199 -16.98 1.06 -11.80
C ALA A 199 -16.66 -0.23 -12.58
N ASN A 200 -16.84 -0.21 -13.90
CA ASN A 200 -16.57 -1.36 -14.79
C ASN A 200 -15.15 -1.36 -15.37
N TRP A 201 -14.20 -0.74 -14.68
CA TRP A 201 -12.81 -0.59 -15.11
C TRP A 201 -12.10 -1.93 -15.40
N ASN A 202 -12.46 -2.99 -14.68
CA ASN A 202 -11.89 -4.33 -14.85
C ASN A 202 -12.20 -4.98 -16.21
N ASN A 203 -13.23 -4.49 -16.91
CA ASN A 203 -13.56 -4.91 -18.28
C ASN A 203 -12.98 -3.97 -19.36
N VAL A 204 -12.25 -2.93 -18.94
CA VAL A 204 -11.60 -2.02 -19.89
C VAL A 204 -10.20 -2.52 -20.21
N SER A 205 -9.87 -2.62 -21.50
CA SER A 205 -8.53 -3.00 -21.91
C SER A 205 -7.52 -1.89 -21.59
N ARG A 206 -6.25 -2.26 -21.41
CA ARG A 206 -5.17 -1.28 -21.20
C ARG A 206 -5.10 -0.25 -22.35
N THR A 207 -5.32 -0.70 -23.59
CA THR A 207 -5.32 0.19 -24.75
C THR A 207 -6.45 1.22 -24.68
N ALA A 208 -7.66 0.80 -24.33
CA ALA A 208 -8.81 1.70 -24.20
C ALA A 208 -8.63 2.70 -23.05
N ALA A 209 -8.10 2.26 -21.91
CA ALA A 209 -7.78 3.16 -20.81
C ALA A 209 -6.75 4.24 -21.23
N LEU A 210 -5.66 3.83 -21.88
CA LEU A 210 -4.65 4.77 -22.40
C LEU A 210 -5.24 5.75 -23.41
N GLN A 211 -6.12 5.28 -24.31
CA GLN A 211 -6.82 6.12 -25.30
C GLN A 211 -7.78 7.14 -24.67
N ASP A 212 -8.23 6.91 -23.43
CA ASP A 212 -9.02 7.89 -22.66
C ASP A 212 -8.15 8.79 -21.76
N GLY A 213 -6.84 8.59 -21.73
CA GLY A 213 -5.90 9.36 -20.91
C GLY A 213 -5.80 8.88 -19.47
N PHE A 214 -5.98 7.57 -19.26
CA PHE A 214 -5.68 6.88 -18.01
C PHE A 214 -4.46 5.99 -18.16
N ILE A 215 -3.58 5.98 -17.17
CA ILE A 215 -2.30 5.25 -17.26
C ILE A 215 -2.48 3.72 -17.14
N THR A 216 -3.52 3.28 -16.42
CA THR A 216 -3.94 1.89 -16.30
C THR A 216 -5.48 1.80 -16.34
N PRO A 217 -6.06 0.61 -16.59
CA PRO A 217 -7.51 0.42 -16.40
C PRO A 217 -7.97 0.76 -14.97
N TYR A 218 -7.18 0.41 -13.95
CA TYR A 218 -7.52 0.67 -12.56
C TYR A 218 -7.62 2.17 -12.23
N SER A 219 -6.84 3.01 -12.92
CA SER A 219 -6.97 4.48 -12.82
C SER A 219 -8.38 4.98 -13.14
N MET A 220 -9.16 4.23 -13.92
CA MET A 220 -10.53 4.61 -14.28
C MET A 220 -11.53 4.40 -13.14
N SER A 221 -11.17 3.71 -12.07
CA SER A 221 -12.10 3.39 -10.97
C SER A 221 -12.56 4.63 -10.21
N LYS A 222 -11.65 5.53 -9.90
CA LYS A 222 -11.93 6.81 -9.23
C LYS A 222 -10.71 7.75 -9.28
N PRO A 223 -10.90 9.07 -9.04
CA PRO A 223 -9.81 10.05 -9.11
C PRO A 223 -8.61 9.78 -8.20
N ASP A 224 -8.85 9.22 -7.01
CA ASP A 224 -7.77 8.95 -6.05
C ASP A 224 -6.87 7.80 -6.54
N GLU A 225 -7.47 6.75 -7.15
CA GLU A 225 -6.71 5.67 -7.78
C GLU A 225 -5.94 6.18 -9.02
N ASP A 226 -6.56 7.05 -9.82
CA ASP A 226 -5.89 7.66 -10.98
C ASP A 226 -4.63 8.45 -10.56
N PHE A 227 -4.72 9.19 -9.46
CA PHE A 227 -3.60 9.96 -8.95
C PHE A 227 -2.44 9.07 -8.48
N VAL A 228 -2.72 8.03 -7.71
CA VAL A 228 -1.65 7.16 -7.17
C VAL A 228 -1.10 6.19 -8.21
N GLU A 229 -1.90 5.74 -9.18
CA GLU A 229 -1.45 4.98 -10.34
C GLU A 229 -0.47 5.78 -11.22
N MET A 230 -0.74 7.06 -11.42
CA MET A 230 0.22 7.96 -12.08
C MET A 230 1.55 8.02 -11.32
N ILE A 231 1.51 8.25 -10.01
CA ILE A 231 2.73 8.27 -9.16
C ILE A 231 3.49 6.95 -9.31
N ALA A 232 2.84 5.83 -9.06
CA ALA A 232 3.46 4.50 -9.06
C ALA A 232 4.06 4.15 -10.42
N THR A 233 3.32 4.39 -11.51
CA THR A 233 3.81 4.15 -12.87
C THR A 233 4.99 5.05 -13.22
N MET A 234 4.89 6.35 -12.93
CA MET A 234 5.98 7.29 -13.22
C MET A 234 7.26 6.93 -12.48
N LEU A 235 7.17 6.50 -11.23
CA LEU A 235 8.33 6.12 -10.42
C LEU A 235 8.95 4.80 -10.91
N THR A 236 8.15 3.76 -11.11
CA THR A 236 8.64 2.43 -11.47
C THR A 236 9.13 2.33 -12.91
N GLU A 237 8.45 2.98 -13.86
CA GLU A 237 8.84 2.99 -15.27
C GLU A 237 9.93 4.03 -15.59
N GLY A 238 10.09 5.03 -14.71
CA GLY A 238 10.98 6.16 -14.95
C GLY A 238 10.48 7.08 -16.08
N LYS A 239 11.18 8.19 -16.29
CA LYS A 239 10.77 9.19 -17.31
C LYS A 239 10.69 8.60 -18.73
N ALA A 240 11.71 7.86 -19.14
CA ALA A 240 11.74 7.25 -20.47
C ALA A 240 10.67 6.17 -20.65
N GLY A 241 10.36 5.39 -19.62
CA GLY A 241 9.28 4.40 -19.65
C GLY A 241 7.91 5.05 -19.74
N PHE A 242 7.66 6.04 -18.91
CA PHE A 242 6.42 6.82 -18.93
C PHE A 242 6.22 7.51 -20.32
N ASP A 243 7.28 8.12 -20.86
CA ASP A 243 7.22 8.76 -22.19
C ASP A 243 6.90 7.75 -23.30
N ARG A 244 7.47 6.54 -23.25
CA ARG A 244 7.12 5.48 -24.21
C ARG A 244 5.64 5.11 -24.12
N ILE A 245 5.09 4.98 -22.90
CA ILE A 245 3.66 4.68 -22.67
C ILE A 245 2.81 5.79 -23.31
N VAL A 246 3.06 7.06 -22.99
CA VAL A 246 2.29 8.19 -23.51
C VAL A 246 2.41 8.27 -25.03
N ASN A 247 3.62 8.11 -25.59
CA ASN A 247 3.85 8.22 -27.04
C ASN A 247 3.23 7.06 -27.83
N SER A 248 3.03 5.89 -27.21
CA SER A 248 2.39 4.74 -27.86
C SER A 248 0.90 4.91 -28.12
N ILE A 249 0.26 5.90 -27.50
CA ILE A 249 -1.18 6.13 -27.66
C ILE A 249 -1.50 6.55 -29.10
N SER A 250 -2.41 5.84 -29.72
CA SER A 250 -2.86 6.07 -31.09
C SER A 250 -4.35 5.78 -31.24
N GLY A 251 -4.95 6.28 -32.35
CA GLY A 251 -6.37 6.08 -32.60
C GLY A 251 -7.29 6.95 -31.75
N THR A 252 -8.56 6.56 -31.68
CA THR A 252 -9.62 7.21 -30.90
C THR A 252 -10.23 6.18 -29.98
N SER A 253 -10.50 6.57 -28.72
CA SER A 253 -11.13 5.68 -27.75
C SER A 253 -12.58 5.36 -28.11
N PRO A 254 -13.17 4.32 -27.52
CA PRO A 254 -14.61 4.06 -27.61
C PRO A 254 -15.48 5.23 -27.11
N ASN A 255 -14.94 6.07 -26.22
CA ASN A 255 -15.61 7.25 -25.68
C ASN A 255 -15.40 8.50 -26.54
N GLY A 256 -14.73 8.38 -27.70
CA GLY A 256 -14.50 9.48 -28.64
C GLY A 256 -13.27 10.35 -28.33
N THR A 257 -12.46 10.00 -27.33
CA THR A 257 -11.23 10.74 -27.00
C THR A 257 -10.18 10.48 -28.09
N THR A 258 -9.63 11.51 -28.67
CA THR A 258 -8.53 11.42 -29.64
C THR A 258 -7.20 11.13 -28.96
N ALA A 259 -6.24 10.54 -29.70
CA ALA A 259 -4.90 10.31 -29.18
C ALA A 259 -4.19 11.59 -28.68
N ALA A 260 -4.44 12.72 -29.33
CA ALA A 260 -3.89 14.01 -28.91
C ALA A 260 -4.44 14.45 -27.53
N GLU A 261 -5.75 14.33 -27.35
CA GLU A 261 -6.41 14.63 -26.06
C GLU A 261 -5.95 13.69 -24.96
N ALA A 262 -5.86 12.38 -25.22
CA ALA A 262 -5.38 11.39 -24.26
C ALA A 262 -3.96 11.69 -23.78
N LYS A 263 -3.05 11.97 -24.73
CA LYS A 263 -1.67 12.39 -24.42
C LYS A 263 -1.64 13.68 -23.61
N SER A 264 -2.45 14.67 -23.99
CA SER A 264 -2.56 15.94 -23.26
C SER A 264 -3.03 15.73 -21.82
N ARG A 265 -4.05 14.88 -21.59
CA ARG A 265 -4.53 14.54 -20.23
C ARG A 265 -3.42 13.92 -19.38
N LEU A 266 -2.69 12.95 -19.91
CA LEU A 266 -1.59 12.31 -19.17
C LEU A 266 -0.46 13.28 -18.84
N ARG A 267 -0.15 14.24 -19.75
CA ARG A 267 0.86 15.28 -19.47
C ARG A 267 0.38 16.27 -18.40
N GLN A 268 -0.88 16.68 -18.44
CA GLN A 268 -1.45 17.52 -17.40
C GLN A 268 -1.44 16.82 -16.03
N LYS A 269 -1.75 15.50 -16.00
CA LYS A 269 -1.65 14.70 -14.78
C LYS A 269 -0.20 14.60 -14.28
N GLU A 270 0.77 14.38 -15.18
CA GLU A 270 2.20 14.39 -14.86
C GLU A 270 2.59 15.71 -14.20
N ASP A 271 2.25 16.84 -14.81
CA ASP A 271 2.58 18.17 -14.28
C ASP A 271 2.02 18.37 -12.86
N LEU A 272 0.77 17.98 -12.63
CA LEU A 272 0.13 18.10 -11.31
C LEU A 272 0.75 17.16 -10.25
N VAL A 273 1.16 15.96 -10.63
CA VAL A 273 1.91 15.05 -9.73
C VAL A 273 3.26 15.67 -9.37
N VAL A 274 4.01 16.16 -10.36
CA VAL A 274 5.31 16.79 -10.15
C VAL A 274 5.18 18.01 -9.23
N ASP A 275 4.20 18.87 -9.52
CA ASP A 275 3.90 20.05 -8.71
C ASP A 275 3.51 19.71 -7.29
N TYR A 276 2.69 18.67 -7.08
CA TYR A 276 2.29 18.19 -5.77
C TYR A 276 3.51 17.76 -4.93
N PHE A 277 4.39 16.95 -5.48
CA PHE A 277 5.60 16.54 -4.77
C PHE A 277 6.52 17.73 -4.46
N ASN A 278 6.73 18.63 -5.42
CA ASN A 278 7.60 19.78 -5.25
C ASN A 278 7.03 20.81 -4.26
N LYS A 279 5.74 21.13 -4.37
CA LYS A 279 5.12 22.21 -3.58
C LYS A 279 4.72 21.77 -2.18
N VAL A 280 4.17 20.56 -2.04
CA VAL A 280 3.65 20.06 -0.76
C VAL A 280 4.76 19.38 0.05
N TRP A 281 5.47 18.45 -0.57
CA TRP A 281 6.44 17.60 0.11
C TRP A 281 7.88 18.10 0.04
N LYS A 282 8.14 19.12 -0.78
CA LYS A 282 9.49 19.65 -1.04
C LYS A 282 10.44 18.58 -1.62
N ILE A 283 9.88 17.63 -2.34
CA ILE A 283 10.59 16.54 -3.01
C ILE A 283 10.71 16.87 -4.49
N ASN A 284 11.93 16.86 -5.03
CA ASN A 284 12.12 16.93 -6.48
C ASN A 284 11.67 15.60 -7.10
N PHE A 285 10.47 15.59 -7.70
CA PHE A 285 9.86 14.37 -8.23
C PHE A 285 10.71 13.69 -9.29
N TYR A 286 11.32 14.42 -10.20
CA TYR A 286 12.15 13.81 -11.25
C TYR A 286 13.47 13.24 -10.70
N SER A 287 14.00 13.80 -9.61
CA SER A 287 15.13 13.19 -8.91
C SER A 287 14.72 11.90 -8.22
N LEU A 288 13.58 11.89 -7.50
CA LEU A 288 12.99 10.71 -6.91
C LEU A 288 12.73 9.62 -7.97
N GLN A 289 12.10 9.98 -9.09
CA GLN A 289 11.81 9.09 -10.22
C GLN A 289 13.08 8.42 -10.77
N ARG A 290 14.13 9.20 -10.99
CA ARG A 290 15.42 8.67 -11.47
C ARG A 290 16.04 7.69 -10.49
N ARG A 291 16.06 8.04 -9.18
CA ARG A 291 16.60 7.17 -8.14
C ARG A 291 15.81 5.87 -8.04
N THR A 292 14.48 5.96 -8.01
CA THR A 292 13.60 4.78 -7.99
C THR A 292 13.87 3.89 -9.20
N ARG A 293 13.89 4.47 -10.41
CA ARG A 293 14.13 3.69 -11.63
C ARG A 293 15.50 3.01 -11.61
N THR A 294 16.56 3.71 -11.20
CA THR A 294 17.90 3.13 -11.05
C THR A 294 17.89 1.95 -10.07
N ALA A 295 17.19 2.09 -8.94
CA ALA A 295 17.09 1.01 -7.95
C ALA A 295 16.29 -0.20 -8.50
N VAL A 296 15.20 0.04 -9.24
CA VAL A 296 14.43 -1.02 -9.92
C VAL A 296 15.30 -1.75 -10.94
N GLU A 297 16.02 -1.03 -11.80
CA GLU A 297 16.91 -1.62 -12.80
C GLU A 297 18.01 -2.46 -12.15
N ALA A 298 18.56 -2.00 -11.05
CA ALA A 298 19.56 -2.77 -10.30
C ALA A 298 19.04 -4.10 -9.72
N LEU A 299 17.72 -4.31 -9.66
CA LEU A 299 17.12 -5.57 -9.22
C LEU A 299 16.82 -6.53 -10.38
N ILE A 300 16.71 -6.03 -11.61
CA ILE A 300 16.20 -6.79 -12.76
C ILE A 300 17.17 -6.87 -13.95
N GLN A 301 18.21 -6.04 -13.99
CA GLN A 301 19.26 -5.97 -15.02
C GLN A 301 20.63 -6.10 -14.34
#